data_c89911183db3223d06de3c5c83267d9d
#
_entry.id   c89911183db3223d06de3c5c83267d9d
#
_cell.length_a   1.000
_cell.length_b   1.000
_cell.length_c   1.000
_cell.angle_alpha   90.00
_cell.angle_beta   90.00
_cell.angle_gamma   90.00
#
_symmetry.space_group_name_H-M   'P 1'
#
loop_
_entity.id
_entity.type
_entity.pdbx_description
1 polymer ?
#
loop_
_entity_poly.entity_id
_entity_poly.type
_entity_poly.pdbx_seq_one_letter_code
_entity_poly.pdbx_strand_id
1 'polypeptide(L)'
;MDSTKNHNTITLPVIIVTPAIKIQTRSLCFYYRRQQVLRDVCLELPANQITAITGPSGSGKSTFLTVLNRLWEEVEGCSISGKVTMELGGQMKDIYSRGLPAPELRRKVGMVFQQPNPLPMSIYKNIAFPLRLAHQKNKELIREKVESTLKQVYLWDEVKDRLKEDGRLLSGGQQQRLCLARALVLDPEILLLDEPTSSLDPEASSGIEELLLSLKKQCTLIMVSHYHDQTQRISDLQFRVSNGRFRLQET
;
A
#
# COMPACT_ATOMS: atom_id res chain seq x y z
N MET A 1 -68.99 2.11 -4.32
CA MET A 1 -68.05 1.02 -4.49
C MET A 1 -66.67 1.66 -4.64
N ASP A 2 -66.01 1.80 -3.52
CA ASP A 2 -64.77 2.55 -3.42
C ASP A 2 -63.66 1.53 -3.11
N SER A 3 -62.75 1.33 -4.05
CA SER A 3 -61.66 0.34 -3.96
C SER A 3 -60.35 1.07 -3.71
N THR A 4 -60.07 1.35 -2.44
CA THR A 4 -58.74 1.84 -1.99
C THR A 4 -57.72 0.71 -2.06
N LYS A 5 -56.81 0.75 -3.06
CA LYS A 5 -55.63 -0.11 -3.14
C LYS A 5 -54.58 0.41 -2.18
N ASN A 6 -54.39 -0.30 -1.07
CA ASN A 6 -53.27 -0.11 -0.17
C ASN A 6 -51.98 -0.62 -0.86
N HIS A 7 -51.08 0.29 -1.25
CA HIS A 7 -49.74 -0.05 -1.66
C HIS A 7 -48.85 -0.15 -0.40
N ASN A 8 -48.68 -1.36 0.09
CA ASN A 8 -47.66 -1.66 1.09
C ASN A 8 -46.27 -1.55 0.43
N THR A 9 -45.61 -0.42 0.60
CA THR A 9 -44.21 -0.25 0.23
C THR A 9 -43.35 -1.00 1.26
N ILE A 10 -42.82 -2.17 0.86
CA ILE A 10 -41.87 -2.92 1.67
C ILE A 10 -40.55 -2.17 1.61
N THR A 11 -40.20 -1.42 2.65
CA THR A 11 -38.88 -0.81 2.82
C THR A 11 -37.93 -1.89 3.29
N LEU A 12 -37.07 -2.40 2.39
CA LEU A 12 -36.01 -3.32 2.76
C LEU A 12 -35.03 -2.60 3.68
N PRO A 13 -34.54 -3.24 4.76
CA PRO A 13 -33.54 -2.62 5.63
C PRO A 13 -32.26 -2.40 4.83
N VAL A 14 -31.72 -1.19 4.90
CA VAL A 14 -30.39 -0.87 4.37
C VAL A 14 -29.38 -1.61 5.25
N ILE A 15 -28.81 -2.69 4.72
CA ILE A 15 -27.71 -3.39 5.39
C ILE A 15 -26.47 -2.50 5.24
N ILE A 16 -26.13 -1.75 6.29
CA ILE A 16 -24.85 -1.04 6.38
C ILE A 16 -23.76 -2.10 6.58
N VAL A 17 -23.13 -2.52 5.50
CA VAL A 17 -21.97 -3.40 5.56
C VAL A 17 -20.79 -2.52 5.98
N THR A 18 -20.42 -2.58 7.25
CA THR A 18 -19.14 -1.99 7.70
C THR A 18 -18.00 -2.75 7.05
N PRO A 19 -17.05 -2.06 6.38
CA PRO A 19 -15.94 -2.75 5.72
C PRO A 19 -15.12 -3.52 6.77
N ALA A 20 -14.67 -4.72 6.39
CA ALA A 20 -13.83 -5.55 7.25
C ALA A 20 -12.52 -4.80 7.57
N ILE A 21 -12.06 -4.90 8.81
CA ILE A 21 -10.80 -4.29 9.25
C ILE A 21 -9.64 -5.11 8.69
N LYS A 22 -8.75 -4.45 7.93
CA LYS A 22 -7.53 -5.05 7.39
C LYS A 22 -6.33 -4.89 8.31
N ILE A 23 -6.18 -3.72 8.91
CA ILE A 23 -5.08 -3.40 9.84
C ILE A 23 -5.66 -2.78 11.10
N GLN A 24 -5.19 -3.25 12.27
CA GLN A 24 -5.52 -2.66 13.55
C GLN A 24 -4.24 -2.40 14.35
N THR A 25 -4.11 -1.19 14.90
CA THR A 25 -3.06 -0.86 15.86
C THR A 25 -3.67 -0.53 17.22
N ARG A 26 -3.02 -0.97 18.31
CA ARG A 26 -3.43 -0.69 19.68
C ARG A 26 -2.24 -0.20 20.49
N SER A 27 -2.35 1.02 21.00
CA SER A 27 -1.32 1.71 21.80
C SER A 27 0.08 1.60 21.20
N LEU A 28 0.16 1.71 19.87
CA LEU A 28 1.41 1.58 19.14
C LEU A 28 2.31 2.78 19.43
N CYS A 29 3.48 2.52 20.02
CA CYS A 29 4.55 3.49 20.20
C CYS A 29 5.80 3.01 19.48
N PHE A 30 6.54 3.95 18.89
CA PHE A 30 7.80 3.67 18.19
C PHE A 30 8.87 4.69 18.55
N TYR A 31 10.10 4.20 18.73
CA TYR A 31 11.24 5.00 19.15
C TYR A 31 12.44 4.76 18.23
N TYR A 32 13.10 5.84 17.82
CA TYR A 32 14.48 5.84 17.35
C TYR A 32 15.38 6.22 18.52
N ARG A 33 16.16 5.26 19.04
CA ARG A 33 16.95 5.43 20.27
C ARG A 33 16.08 5.94 21.42
N ARG A 34 16.25 7.21 21.84
CA ARG A 34 15.48 7.84 22.92
C ARG A 34 14.34 8.74 22.41
N GLN A 35 14.25 8.96 21.12
CA GLN A 35 13.24 9.84 20.52
C GLN A 35 11.98 9.05 20.19
N GLN A 36 10.88 9.38 20.84
CA GLN A 36 9.58 8.82 20.51
C GLN A 36 9.02 9.48 19.26
N VAL A 37 8.73 8.68 18.23
CA VAL A 37 8.22 9.12 16.92
C VAL A 37 6.76 8.81 16.74
N LEU A 38 6.28 7.63 17.17
CA LEU A 38 4.85 7.30 17.21
C LEU A 38 4.38 7.24 18.66
N ARG A 39 3.19 7.81 18.93
CA ARG A 39 2.68 8.01 20.28
C ARG A 39 1.26 7.49 20.43
N ASP A 40 1.12 6.33 21.06
CA ASP A 40 -0.17 5.72 21.39
C ASP A 40 -1.13 5.68 20.19
N VAL A 41 -0.65 5.12 19.06
CA VAL A 41 -1.40 5.07 17.82
C VAL A 41 -2.40 3.92 17.87
N CYS A 42 -3.70 4.27 17.89
CA CYS A 42 -4.83 3.35 17.88
C CYS A 42 -5.64 3.62 16.61
N LEU A 43 -5.55 2.72 15.62
CA LEU A 43 -6.21 2.86 14.30
C LEU A 43 -6.86 1.55 13.90
N GLU A 44 -7.94 1.69 13.13
CA GLU A 44 -8.58 0.61 12.38
C GLU A 44 -8.66 1.03 10.92
N LEU A 45 -7.95 0.30 10.06
CA LEU A 45 -7.87 0.60 8.63
C LEU A 45 -8.66 -0.46 7.86
N PRO A 46 -9.67 -0.04 7.09
CA PRO A 46 -10.56 -0.96 6.38
C PRO A 46 -9.85 -1.68 5.22
N ALA A 47 -10.38 -2.87 4.87
CA ALA A 47 -9.95 -3.63 3.70
C ALA A 47 -10.43 -2.97 2.39
N ASN A 48 -9.63 -3.14 1.33
CA ASN A 48 -9.97 -2.71 -0.04
C ASN A 48 -10.33 -1.22 -0.16
N GLN A 49 -9.65 -0.40 0.61
CA GLN A 49 -9.75 1.05 0.59
C GLN A 49 -8.38 1.70 0.48
N ILE A 50 -8.38 2.96 0.04
CA ILE A 50 -7.20 3.83 0.09
C ILE A 50 -7.27 4.66 1.36
N THR A 51 -6.39 4.38 2.31
CA THR A 51 -6.19 5.24 3.48
C THR A 51 -5.04 6.20 3.22
N ALA A 52 -5.29 7.50 3.23
CA ALA A 52 -4.26 8.52 3.14
C ALA A 52 -3.80 8.98 4.53
N ILE A 53 -2.49 9.15 4.67
CA ILE A 53 -1.84 9.67 5.88
C ILE A 53 -1.13 10.97 5.49
N THR A 54 -1.59 12.08 6.06
CA THR A 54 -1.08 13.43 5.80
C THR A 54 -0.40 14.02 7.03
N GLY A 55 0.32 15.12 6.88
CA GLY A 55 0.97 15.83 7.99
C GLY A 55 2.35 16.36 7.64
N PRO A 56 2.95 17.19 8.51
CA PRO A 56 4.24 17.81 8.24
C PRO A 56 5.39 16.80 8.14
N SER A 57 6.50 17.20 7.51
CA SER A 57 7.72 16.39 7.48
C SER A 57 8.19 16.07 8.90
N GLY A 58 8.73 14.87 9.09
CA GLY A 58 9.19 14.40 10.41
C GLY A 58 8.07 14.04 11.41
N SER A 59 6.79 14.08 11.04
CA SER A 59 5.69 13.76 11.95
C SER A 59 5.52 12.25 12.26
N GLY A 60 6.24 11.36 11.55
CA GLY A 60 6.20 9.91 11.77
C GLY A 60 5.46 9.11 10.69
N LYS A 61 5.03 9.73 9.58
CA LYS A 61 4.27 9.06 8.50
C LYS A 61 5.00 7.87 7.89
N SER A 62 6.21 8.09 7.34
CA SER A 62 7.02 7.02 6.74
C SER A 62 7.46 5.99 7.78
N THR A 63 7.70 6.42 9.04
CA THR A 63 7.97 5.50 10.15
C THR A 63 6.78 4.55 10.37
N PHE A 64 5.55 5.06 10.31
CA PHE A 64 4.36 4.21 10.42
C PHE A 64 4.32 3.15 9.32
N LEU A 65 4.62 3.50 8.06
CA LEU A 65 4.70 2.52 6.97
C LEU A 65 5.79 1.47 7.23
N THR A 66 6.98 1.88 7.69
CA THR A 66 8.07 0.91 7.99
C THR A 66 7.75 0.00 9.18
N VAL A 67 6.91 0.45 10.11
CA VAL A 67 6.37 -0.39 11.19
C VAL A 67 5.43 -1.46 10.63
N LEU A 68 4.56 -1.11 9.68
CA LEU A 68 3.59 -2.05 9.12
C LEU A 68 4.22 -3.21 8.32
N ASN A 69 5.41 -3.02 7.71
CA ASN A 69 6.11 -4.09 6.99
C ASN A 69 7.39 -4.58 7.69
N ARG A 70 7.61 -4.14 8.94
CA ARG A 70 8.77 -4.52 9.77
C ARG A 70 10.13 -4.15 9.16
N LEU A 71 10.21 -3.14 8.28
CA LEU A 71 11.49 -2.66 7.73
C LEU A 71 12.34 -1.95 8.78
N TRP A 72 11.75 -1.39 9.81
CA TRP A 72 12.48 -0.75 10.91
C TRP A 72 13.42 -1.72 11.65
N GLU A 73 13.18 -3.04 11.59
CA GLU A 73 14.03 -4.06 12.23
C GLU A 73 15.45 -4.09 11.65
N GLU A 74 15.63 -3.53 10.43
CA GLU A 74 16.95 -3.38 9.78
C GLU A 74 17.71 -2.13 10.28
N VAL A 75 17.11 -1.33 11.19
CA VAL A 75 17.71 -0.08 11.69
C VAL A 75 18.06 -0.24 13.17
N GLU A 76 19.33 -0.07 13.50
CA GLU A 76 19.79 -0.20 14.88
C GLU A 76 19.23 0.88 15.81
N GLY A 77 19.00 0.49 17.04
CA GLY A 77 18.56 1.39 18.12
C GLY A 77 17.05 1.74 18.05
N CYS A 78 16.27 1.02 17.24
CA CYS A 78 14.82 1.17 17.22
C CYS A 78 14.14 0.27 18.25
N SER A 79 12.99 0.71 18.74
CA SER A 79 12.13 -0.11 19.60
C SER A 79 10.66 0.22 19.38
N ILE A 80 9.82 -0.78 19.62
CA ILE A 80 8.38 -0.71 19.44
C ILE A 80 7.66 -1.25 20.68
N SER A 81 6.50 -0.70 21.00
CA SER A 81 5.56 -1.26 21.97
C SER A 81 4.13 -1.09 21.48
N GLY A 82 3.19 -1.78 22.13
CA GLY A 82 1.81 -1.89 21.66
C GLY A 82 1.63 -3.09 20.73
N LYS A 83 0.56 -3.09 19.94
CA LYS A 83 0.18 -4.23 19.10
C LYS A 83 -0.20 -3.76 17.70
N VAL A 84 0.23 -4.52 16.69
CA VAL A 84 -0.20 -4.36 15.29
C VAL A 84 -0.72 -5.69 14.79
N THR A 85 -1.97 -5.74 14.39
CA THR A 85 -2.58 -6.93 13.78
C THR A 85 -3.03 -6.63 12.36
N MET A 86 -2.89 -7.62 11.49
CA MET A 86 -3.35 -7.55 10.09
C MET A 86 -4.16 -8.79 9.76
N GLU A 87 -5.22 -8.59 9.00
CA GLU A 87 -5.91 -9.70 8.35
C GLU A 87 -5.07 -10.14 7.15
N LEU A 88 -4.54 -11.36 7.21
CA LEU A 88 -3.67 -11.95 6.19
C LEU A 88 -4.10 -13.39 5.92
N GLY A 89 -4.57 -13.63 4.68
CA GLY A 89 -5.10 -14.94 4.27
C GLY A 89 -6.34 -15.34 5.07
N GLY A 90 -7.26 -14.43 5.33
CA GLY A 90 -8.51 -14.67 6.03
C GLY A 90 -8.40 -14.75 7.57
N GLN A 91 -7.24 -14.40 8.15
CA GLN A 91 -7.02 -14.49 9.59
C GLN A 91 -6.34 -13.22 10.13
N MET A 92 -6.84 -12.71 11.27
CA MET A 92 -6.17 -11.64 12.02
C MET A 92 -4.90 -12.16 12.69
N LYS A 93 -3.73 -11.66 12.28
CA LYS A 93 -2.42 -12.08 12.79
C LYS A 93 -1.69 -10.89 13.42
N ASP A 94 -1.06 -11.12 14.56
CA ASP A 94 -0.09 -10.18 15.12
C ASP A 94 1.18 -10.23 14.28
N ILE A 95 1.55 -9.10 13.64
CA ILE A 95 2.67 -9.06 12.71
C ILE A 95 4.04 -9.21 13.39
N TYR A 96 4.10 -9.09 14.71
CA TYR A 96 5.31 -9.28 15.52
C TYR A 96 5.35 -10.64 16.23
N SER A 97 4.36 -11.51 15.99
CA SER A 97 4.36 -12.85 16.53
C SER A 97 5.50 -13.69 15.96
N ARG A 98 6.03 -14.63 16.76
CA ARG A 98 7.08 -15.57 16.32
C ARG A 98 6.65 -16.45 15.13
N GLY A 99 5.35 -16.66 14.96
CA GLY A 99 4.78 -17.46 13.87
C GLY A 99 4.71 -16.76 12.52
N LEU A 100 5.07 -15.47 12.41
CA LEU A 100 5.06 -14.72 11.15
C LEU A 100 6.44 -14.09 10.89
N PRO A 101 7.35 -14.78 10.17
CA PRO A 101 8.65 -14.22 9.80
C PRO A 101 8.51 -12.96 8.91
N ALA A 102 9.39 -11.97 9.09
CA ALA A 102 9.36 -10.73 8.32
C ALA A 102 9.37 -10.95 6.78
N PRO A 103 10.14 -11.91 6.21
CA PRO A 103 10.07 -12.18 4.78
C PRO A 103 8.71 -12.69 4.31
N GLU A 104 7.97 -13.45 5.13
CA GLU A 104 6.61 -13.89 4.81
C GLU A 104 5.63 -12.73 4.85
N LEU A 105 5.70 -11.88 5.87
CA LEU A 105 4.92 -10.65 5.94
C LEU A 105 5.16 -9.77 4.72
N ARG A 106 6.43 -9.51 4.35
CA ARG A 106 6.81 -8.63 3.24
C ARG A 106 6.38 -9.13 1.85
N ARG A 107 6.04 -10.41 1.70
CA ARG A 107 5.39 -10.92 0.48
C ARG A 107 3.93 -10.49 0.38
N LYS A 108 3.26 -10.34 1.51
CA LYS A 108 1.84 -9.95 1.59
C LYS A 108 1.64 -8.44 1.76
N VAL A 109 2.67 -7.74 2.24
CA VAL A 109 2.69 -6.30 2.49
C VAL A 109 3.78 -5.68 1.64
N GLY A 110 3.42 -5.29 0.41
CA GLY A 110 4.32 -4.60 -0.53
C GLY A 110 4.60 -3.17 -0.07
N MET A 111 5.75 -2.62 -0.48
CA MET A 111 6.08 -1.22 -0.22
C MET A 111 6.74 -0.57 -1.43
N VAL A 112 6.31 0.67 -1.70
CA VAL A 112 6.89 1.57 -2.71
C VAL A 112 7.38 2.82 -2.00
N PHE A 113 8.63 3.18 -2.25
CA PHE A 113 9.30 4.32 -1.63
C PHE A 113 9.09 5.61 -2.41
N GLN A 114 9.28 6.72 -1.76
CA GLN A 114 9.17 8.06 -2.32
C GLN A 114 10.05 8.24 -3.56
N GLN A 115 11.34 7.87 -3.45
CA GLN A 115 12.24 7.88 -4.61
C GLN A 115 12.19 6.54 -5.32
N PRO A 116 11.96 6.53 -6.65
CA PRO A 116 12.08 5.31 -7.43
C PRO A 116 13.44 4.66 -7.21
N ASN A 117 13.44 3.38 -6.93
CA ASN A 117 14.66 2.61 -6.63
C ASN A 117 14.74 1.31 -7.44
N PRO A 118 14.75 1.39 -8.79
CA PRO A 118 14.96 0.20 -9.59
C PRO A 118 16.31 -0.45 -9.24
N LEU A 119 16.30 -1.78 -9.12
CA LEU A 119 17.52 -2.53 -8.87
C LEU A 119 18.45 -2.43 -10.10
N PRO A 120 19.80 -2.50 -9.92
CA PRO A 120 20.78 -2.41 -11.00
C PRO A 120 20.74 -3.68 -11.88
N MET A 121 19.62 -3.89 -12.54
CA MET A 121 19.34 -5.03 -13.41
C MET A 121 18.28 -4.66 -14.44
N SER A 122 18.04 -5.56 -15.39
CA SER A 122 17.07 -5.30 -16.46
C SER A 122 15.66 -5.09 -15.94
N ILE A 123 14.81 -4.42 -16.76
CA ILE A 123 13.38 -4.21 -16.50
C ILE A 123 12.71 -5.54 -16.14
N TYR A 124 12.90 -6.56 -16.98
CA TYR A 124 12.38 -7.91 -16.71
C TYR A 124 12.85 -8.46 -15.36
N LYS A 125 14.16 -8.38 -15.07
CA LYS A 125 14.72 -8.93 -13.84
C LYS A 125 14.20 -8.20 -12.60
N ASN A 126 13.95 -6.90 -12.66
CA ASN A 126 13.36 -6.13 -11.55
C ASN A 126 12.05 -6.73 -11.07
N ILE A 127 11.18 -7.16 -12.00
CA ILE A 127 9.87 -7.73 -11.66
C ILE A 127 9.96 -9.24 -11.40
N ALA A 128 10.80 -9.97 -12.12
CA ALA A 128 10.98 -11.41 -11.92
C ALA A 128 11.71 -11.75 -10.60
N PHE A 129 12.46 -10.81 -10.03
CA PHE A 129 13.28 -11.04 -8.84
C PHE A 129 12.47 -11.45 -7.60
N PRO A 130 11.38 -10.76 -7.21
CA PRO A 130 10.53 -11.21 -6.09
C PRO A 130 9.95 -12.60 -6.28
N LEU A 131 9.52 -12.96 -7.50
CA LEU A 131 9.00 -14.30 -7.79
C LEU A 131 10.05 -15.38 -7.56
N ARG A 132 11.30 -15.13 -7.98
CA ARG A 132 12.42 -16.05 -7.74
C ARG A 132 12.77 -16.18 -6.26
N LEU A 133 12.73 -15.09 -5.50
CA LEU A 133 12.90 -15.12 -4.04
C LEU A 133 11.77 -15.89 -3.35
N ALA A 134 10.57 -15.88 -3.92
CA ALA A 134 9.45 -16.68 -3.48
C ALA A 134 9.51 -18.16 -3.96
N HIS A 135 10.70 -18.59 -4.47
CA HIS A 135 10.97 -19.94 -4.97
C HIS A 135 10.16 -20.37 -6.20
N GLN A 136 9.58 -19.43 -6.96
CA GLN A 136 8.95 -19.76 -8.24
C GLN A 136 10.02 -20.17 -9.25
N LYS A 137 9.96 -21.43 -9.73
CA LYS A 137 10.93 -22.03 -10.68
C LYS A 137 10.40 -22.13 -12.10
N ASN A 138 9.08 -22.07 -12.28
CA ASN A 138 8.47 -22.16 -13.61
C ASN A 138 8.73 -20.85 -14.39
N LYS A 139 9.55 -20.96 -15.45
CA LYS A 139 9.96 -19.82 -16.27
C LYS A 139 8.79 -19.20 -17.05
N GLU A 140 7.86 -20.01 -17.51
CA GLU A 140 6.69 -19.57 -18.27
C GLU A 140 5.77 -18.74 -17.36
N LEU A 141 5.46 -19.25 -16.17
CA LEU A 141 4.65 -18.52 -15.19
C LEU A 141 5.30 -17.20 -14.76
N ILE A 142 6.64 -17.16 -14.61
CA ILE A 142 7.36 -15.92 -14.31
C ILE A 142 7.19 -14.93 -15.47
N ARG A 143 7.28 -15.37 -16.72
CA ARG A 143 7.11 -14.53 -17.92
C ARG A 143 5.71 -13.94 -17.99
N GLU A 144 4.69 -14.78 -17.82
CA GLU A 144 3.28 -14.37 -17.81
C GLU A 144 3.00 -13.33 -16.70
N LYS A 145 3.50 -13.59 -15.48
CA LYS A 145 3.35 -12.65 -14.35
C LYS A 145 4.07 -11.32 -14.61
N VAL A 146 5.27 -11.33 -15.17
CA VAL A 146 6.00 -10.10 -15.53
C VAL A 146 5.20 -9.30 -16.56
N GLU A 147 4.72 -9.93 -17.62
CA GLU A 147 3.93 -9.27 -18.65
C GLU A 147 2.62 -8.71 -18.09
N SER A 148 1.85 -9.53 -17.37
CA SER A 148 0.57 -9.12 -16.79
C SER A 148 0.73 -7.97 -15.79
N THR A 149 1.78 -8.00 -14.96
CA THR A 149 2.04 -6.94 -14.00
C THR A 149 2.49 -5.65 -14.69
N LEU A 150 3.30 -5.72 -15.75
CA LEU A 150 3.66 -4.54 -16.55
C LEU A 150 2.43 -3.92 -17.24
N LYS A 151 1.49 -4.73 -17.71
CA LYS A 151 0.20 -4.26 -18.23
C LYS A 151 -0.64 -3.60 -17.14
N GLN A 152 -0.70 -4.20 -15.96
CA GLN A 152 -1.45 -3.67 -14.81
C GLN A 152 -0.99 -2.27 -14.40
N VAL A 153 0.34 -1.98 -14.49
CA VAL A 153 0.90 -0.66 -14.17
C VAL A 153 1.03 0.25 -15.39
N TYR A 154 0.38 -0.07 -16.52
CA TYR A 154 0.41 0.70 -17.77
C TYR A 154 1.83 1.00 -18.30
N LEU A 155 2.77 0.07 -18.08
CA LEU A 155 4.17 0.21 -18.52
C LEU A 155 4.52 -0.71 -19.69
N TRP A 156 3.71 -1.73 -19.97
CA TRP A 156 4.01 -2.78 -20.95
C TRP A 156 4.32 -2.23 -22.35
N ASP A 157 3.45 -1.38 -22.88
CA ASP A 157 3.59 -0.88 -24.25
C ASP A 157 4.83 0.01 -24.47
N GLU A 158 5.31 0.63 -23.39
CA GLU A 158 6.50 1.46 -23.40
C GLU A 158 7.81 0.65 -23.32
N VAL A 159 7.76 -0.59 -22.77
CA VAL A 159 8.99 -1.34 -22.46
C VAL A 159 9.07 -2.75 -23.06
N LYS A 160 8.02 -3.26 -23.70
CA LYS A 160 7.94 -4.66 -24.20
C LYS A 160 9.11 -5.05 -25.13
N ASP A 161 9.62 -4.11 -25.94
CA ASP A 161 10.72 -4.34 -26.88
C ASP A 161 12.10 -4.14 -26.26
N ARG A 162 12.18 -3.62 -25.02
CA ARG A 162 13.43 -3.29 -24.32
C ARG A 162 13.51 -3.86 -22.89
N LEU A 163 12.84 -4.98 -22.62
CA LEU A 163 12.81 -5.66 -21.32
C LEU A 163 14.20 -6.07 -20.79
N LYS A 164 15.20 -6.16 -21.67
CA LYS A 164 16.60 -6.52 -21.31
C LYS A 164 17.42 -5.30 -20.87
N GLU A 165 16.97 -4.09 -21.12
CA GLU A 165 17.66 -2.87 -20.73
C GLU A 165 17.62 -2.66 -19.21
N ASP A 166 18.61 -1.92 -18.69
CA ASP A 166 18.67 -1.57 -17.27
C ASP A 166 17.49 -0.70 -16.87
N GLY A 167 16.77 -1.12 -15.82
CA GLY A 167 15.60 -0.39 -15.32
C GLY A 167 15.90 1.03 -14.85
N ARG A 168 17.15 1.35 -14.52
CA ARG A 168 17.59 2.70 -14.12
C ARG A 168 17.65 3.71 -15.28
N LEU A 169 17.60 3.22 -16.54
CA LEU A 169 17.60 4.07 -17.74
C LEU A 169 16.19 4.58 -18.10
N LEU A 170 15.17 4.13 -17.39
CA LEU A 170 13.79 4.58 -17.57
C LEU A 170 13.60 6.03 -17.05
N SER A 171 12.59 6.74 -17.58
CA SER A 171 12.17 8.03 -17.02
C SER A 171 11.69 7.89 -15.57
N GLY A 172 11.62 8.98 -14.81
CA GLY A 172 11.19 8.96 -13.40
C GLY A 172 9.82 8.29 -13.22
N GLY A 173 8.83 8.64 -14.03
CA GLY A 173 7.49 8.02 -14.00
C GLY A 173 7.51 6.54 -14.40
N GLN A 174 8.32 6.16 -15.38
CA GLN A 174 8.51 4.75 -15.75
C GLN A 174 9.20 3.96 -14.63
N GLN A 175 10.22 4.54 -13.98
CA GLN A 175 10.88 3.91 -12.82
C GLN A 175 9.92 3.71 -11.66
N GLN A 176 9.05 4.68 -11.39
CA GLN A 176 8.03 4.55 -10.33
C GLN A 176 7.03 3.43 -10.65
N ARG A 177 6.54 3.37 -11.90
CA ARG A 177 5.68 2.26 -12.35
C ARG A 177 6.40 0.91 -12.32
N LEU A 178 7.70 0.86 -12.62
CA LEU A 178 8.50 -0.35 -12.47
C LEU A 178 8.62 -0.80 -10.99
N CYS A 179 8.81 0.15 -10.06
CA CYS A 179 8.82 -0.15 -8.63
C CYS A 179 7.45 -0.62 -8.11
N LEU A 180 6.36 -0.02 -8.62
CA LEU A 180 5.00 -0.50 -8.37
C LEU A 180 4.80 -1.94 -8.89
N ALA A 181 5.19 -2.22 -10.14
CA ALA A 181 5.14 -3.56 -10.72
C ALA A 181 5.92 -4.58 -9.87
N ARG A 182 7.12 -4.21 -9.40
CA ARG A 182 7.93 -5.06 -8.53
C ARG A 182 7.25 -5.36 -7.19
N ALA A 183 6.52 -4.40 -6.64
CA ALA A 183 5.77 -4.60 -5.40
C ALA A 183 4.49 -5.43 -5.60
N LEU A 184 3.85 -5.32 -6.77
CA LEU A 184 2.58 -5.97 -7.10
C LEU A 184 2.72 -7.42 -7.58
N VAL A 185 3.87 -7.82 -8.13
CA VAL A 185 4.05 -9.11 -8.82
C VAL A 185 3.80 -10.35 -7.95
N LEU A 186 3.84 -10.18 -6.63
CA LEU A 186 3.51 -11.23 -5.65
C LEU A 186 2.05 -11.21 -5.20
N ASP A 187 1.19 -10.40 -5.83
CA ASP A 187 -0.21 -10.20 -5.46
C ASP A 187 -0.37 -9.86 -3.96
N PRO A 188 0.23 -8.74 -3.48
CA PRO A 188 0.18 -8.39 -2.06
C PRO A 188 -1.25 -8.08 -1.61
N GLU A 189 -1.57 -8.41 -0.37
CA GLU A 189 -2.85 -8.09 0.26
C GLU A 189 -2.92 -6.62 0.72
N ILE A 190 -1.76 -6.01 0.98
CA ILE A 190 -1.61 -4.62 1.41
C ILE A 190 -0.47 -3.99 0.62
N LEU A 191 -0.66 -2.77 0.13
CA LEU A 191 0.37 -1.98 -0.54
C LEU A 191 0.59 -0.67 0.23
N LEU A 192 1.81 -0.47 0.69
CA LEU A 192 2.27 0.73 1.38
C LEU A 192 2.97 1.65 0.38
N LEU A 193 2.57 2.91 0.35
CA LEU A 193 3.00 3.90 -0.63
C LEU A 193 3.53 5.14 0.11
N ASP A 194 4.82 5.38 0.02
CA ASP A 194 5.43 6.57 0.62
C ASP A 194 5.61 7.64 -0.46
N GLU A 195 4.72 8.62 -0.49
CA GLU A 195 4.71 9.75 -1.44
C GLU A 195 4.89 9.33 -2.92
N PRO A 196 4.05 8.42 -3.46
CA PRO A 196 4.31 7.73 -4.73
C PRO A 196 4.34 8.64 -5.97
N THR A 197 3.93 9.90 -5.85
CA THR A 197 3.83 10.86 -6.96
C THR A 197 4.68 12.12 -6.76
N SER A 198 5.41 12.24 -5.63
CA SER A 198 6.07 13.50 -5.23
C SER A 198 7.19 13.98 -6.18
N SER A 199 7.78 13.07 -6.95
CA SER A 199 8.86 13.37 -7.90
C SER A 199 8.42 13.28 -9.38
N LEU A 200 7.11 13.23 -9.63
CA LEU A 200 6.55 13.06 -10.96
C LEU A 200 5.94 14.36 -11.48
N ASP A 201 5.92 14.50 -12.80
CA ASP A 201 5.15 15.54 -13.47
C ASP A 201 3.62 15.29 -13.32
N PRO A 202 2.77 16.28 -13.59
CA PRO A 202 1.32 16.16 -13.40
C PRO A 202 0.67 15.03 -14.21
N GLU A 203 1.14 14.76 -15.43
CA GLU A 203 0.61 13.71 -16.29
C GLU A 203 0.93 12.31 -15.74
N ALA A 204 2.20 12.08 -15.39
CA ALA A 204 2.64 10.84 -14.76
C ALA A 204 1.94 10.62 -13.39
N SER A 205 1.73 11.70 -12.62
CA SER A 205 1.01 11.65 -11.33
C SER A 205 -0.44 11.21 -11.51
N SER A 206 -1.15 11.76 -12.51
CA SER A 206 -2.53 11.39 -12.83
C SER A 206 -2.64 9.90 -13.20
N GLY A 207 -1.72 9.40 -14.00
CA GLY A 207 -1.67 7.97 -14.36
C GLY A 207 -1.45 7.06 -13.14
N ILE A 208 -0.64 7.48 -12.17
CA ILE A 208 -0.49 6.75 -10.91
C ILE A 208 -1.77 6.81 -10.06
N GLU A 209 -2.46 7.96 -9.98
CA GLU A 209 -3.72 8.07 -9.25
C GLU A 209 -4.79 7.12 -9.80
N GLU A 210 -4.96 7.07 -11.12
CA GLU A 210 -5.89 6.13 -11.78
C GLU A 210 -5.53 4.66 -11.48
N LEU A 211 -4.23 4.36 -11.54
CA LEU A 211 -3.73 3.03 -11.17
C LEU A 211 -4.10 2.67 -9.72
N LEU A 212 -3.85 3.57 -8.75
CA LEU A 212 -4.18 3.32 -7.35
C LEU A 212 -5.68 3.11 -7.13
N LEU A 213 -6.54 3.89 -7.80
CA LEU A 213 -7.99 3.69 -7.77
C LEU A 213 -8.41 2.33 -8.34
N SER A 214 -7.71 1.82 -9.34
CA SER A 214 -7.97 0.47 -9.88
C SER A 214 -7.52 -0.64 -8.93
N LEU A 215 -6.37 -0.44 -8.27
CA LEU A 215 -5.74 -1.41 -7.37
C LEU A 215 -6.51 -1.61 -6.06
N LYS A 216 -7.24 -0.60 -5.55
CA LYS A 216 -7.99 -0.73 -4.28
C LYS A 216 -9.03 -1.84 -4.28
N LYS A 217 -9.46 -2.30 -5.46
CA LYS A 217 -10.37 -3.46 -5.61
C LYS A 217 -9.67 -4.80 -5.35
N GLN A 218 -8.35 -4.82 -5.40
CA GLN A 218 -7.53 -6.04 -5.30
C GLN A 218 -6.74 -6.11 -4.00
N CYS A 219 -6.28 -4.96 -3.49
CA CYS A 219 -5.52 -4.88 -2.24
C CYS A 219 -5.85 -3.60 -1.46
N THR A 220 -5.54 -3.61 -0.17
CA THR A 220 -5.67 -2.44 0.70
C THR A 220 -4.48 -1.51 0.51
N LEU A 221 -4.72 -0.23 0.34
CA LEU A 221 -3.69 0.77 0.06
C LEU A 221 -3.54 1.73 1.24
N ILE A 222 -2.31 1.88 1.74
CA ILE A 222 -1.97 2.89 2.74
C ILE A 222 -0.98 3.85 2.09
N MET A 223 -1.38 5.09 1.89
CA MET A 223 -0.59 6.09 1.19
C MET A 223 -0.21 7.25 2.11
N VAL A 224 1.06 7.59 2.15
CA VAL A 224 1.55 8.86 2.69
C VAL A 224 1.59 9.87 1.56
N SER A 225 1.02 11.05 1.77
CA SER A 225 1.14 12.18 0.84
C SER A 225 1.08 13.50 1.61
N HIS A 226 1.72 14.51 1.07
CA HIS A 226 1.58 15.90 1.52
C HIS A 226 0.74 16.76 0.55
N TYR A 227 0.28 16.19 -0.56
CA TYR A 227 -0.61 16.83 -1.53
C TYR A 227 -2.06 16.65 -1.13
N HIS A 228 -2.65 17.69 -0.56
CA HIS A 228 -4.02 17.64 -0.02
C HIS A 228 -5.06 17.32 -1.12
N ASP A 229 -4.95 18.01 -2.27
CA ASP A 229 -5.91 17.84 -3.37
C ASP A 229 -5.88 16.40 -3.92
N GLN A 230 -4.70 15.77 -3.99
CA GLN A 230 -4.56 14.38 -4.37
C GLN A 230 -5.27 13.47 -3.39
N THR A 231 -5.00 13.63 -2.08
CA THR A 231 -5.59 12.77 -1.07
C THR A 231 -7.10 12.89 -1.03
N GLN A 232 -7.66 14.09 -1.23
CA GLN A 232 -9.11 14.29 -1.33
C GLN A 232 -9.74 13.57 -2.53
N ARG A 233 -9.04 13.53 -3.68
CA ARG A 233 -9.58 12.88 -4.88
C ARG A 233 -9.61 11.36 -4.81
N ILE A 234 -8.60 10.74 -4.19
CA ILE A 234 -8.42 9.28 -4.34
C ILE A 234 -8.58 8.47 -3.06
N SER A 235 -8.56 9.07 -1.86
CA SER A 235 -8.65 8.30 -0.61
C SER A 235 -10.08 8.17 -0.12
N ASP A 236 -10.36 7.00 0.47
CA ASP A 236 -11.63 6.68 1.12
C ASP A 236 -11.59 7.09 2.62
N LEU A 237 -10.39 7.14 3.21
CA LEU A 237 -10.16 7.47 4.62
C LEU A 237 -8.90 8.31 4.76
N GLN A 238 -8.93 9.34 5.60
CA GLN A 238 -7.79 10.23 5.79
C GLN A 238 -7.43 10.38 7.27
N PHE A 239 -6.14 10.28 7.56
CA PHE A 239 -5.58 10.61 8.87
C PHE A 239 -4.54 11.71 8.76
N ARG A 240 -4.60 12.67 9.69
CA ARG A 240 -3.56 13.66 9.87
C ARG A 240 -2.65 13.28 11.02
N VAL A 241 -1.35 13.28 10.75
CA VAL A 241 -0.33 13.02 11.78
C VAL A 241 0.30 14.31 12.25
N SER A 242 0.34 14.50 13.57
CA SER A 242 1.03 15.60 14.21
C SER A 242 1.69 15.11 15.51
N ASN A 243 2.98 15.37 15.66
CA ASN A 243 3.76 14.95 16.85
C ASN A 243 3.60 13.44 17.17
N GLY A 244 3.58 12.59 16.14
CA GLY A 244 3.45 11.14 16.27
C GLY A 244 2.06 10.63 16.63
N ARG A 245 1.03 11.48 16.66
CA ARG A 245 -0.36 11.14 16.93
C ARG A 245 -1.20 11.24 15.67
N PHE A 246 -2.09 10.30 15.47
CA PHE A 246 -3.00 10.22 14.35
C PHE A 246 -4.38 10.75 14.71
N ARG A 247 -4.99 11.54 13.86
CA ARG A 247 -6.36 12.02 14.00
C ARG A 247 -7.10 11.80 12.69
N LEU A 248 -8.28 11.21 12.79
CA LEU A 248 -9.17 11.07 11.64
C LEU A 248 -9.55 12.46 11.13
N GLN A 249 -9.50 12.67 9.81
CA GLN A 249 -10.03 13.85 9.16
C GLN A 249 -11.44 13.53 8.64
N GLU A 250 -12.40 14.34 9.05
CA GLU A 250 -13.74 14.33 8.43
C GLU A 250 -13.58 14.90 7.02
N THR A 251 -14.02 14.16 6.01
CA THR A 251 -14.04 14.55 4.60
C THR A 251 -15.24 15.42 4.30
#